data_4206bf690cf7ed2fdde5b4140fb1c097
#
_entry.id   4206bf690cf7ed2fdde5b4140fb1c097
#
_cell.length_a   1.000
_cell.length_b   1.000
_cell.length_c   1.000
_cell.angle_alpha   90.00
_cell.angle_beta   90.00
_cell.angle_gamma   90.00
#
_symmetry.space_group_name_H-M   'P 1'
#
loop_
_entity.id
_entity.type
_entity.pdbx_description
1 polymer ?
#
loop_
_entity_poly.entity_id
_entity_poly.type
_entity_poly.pdbx_seq_one_letter_code
_entity_poly.pdbx_strand_id
1 'polypeptide(L)'
;MQLTSFEDITKSSRHIFLSPHFDDVVYSCGGSLAVQVNNALRPLVITVFGGIPSSGLELSPYAFEIHKKMGGANLDAASMVANRRKEDASALDYIQANYLWLDYLDAIYRGNPAYYPRRELLMGGEVHPADIEIDKQLAQNLVTLHERLPDTVWYAPLGIGRHIDHQIVCSAADRLIQRGANVKLYEDFPYILEEGALEERLNELGGTFEPAFVEMSEMLPIRIEASGLYTSQVELNFGNRANMRRVMEEYTHGIRPVQTVHLERYWTPR
;
A
#
# COMPACT_ATOMS: atom_id res chain seq x y z
N MET A 1 -13.06 9.15 6.78
CA MET A 1 -13.56 8.74 8.13
C MET A 1 -12.82 7.48 8.55
N GLN A 2 -12.26 7.47 9.75
CA GLN A 2 -11.62 6.29 10.32
C GLN A 2 -12.66 5.27 10.78
N LEU A 3 -12.46 3.99 10.41
CA LEU A 3 -13.12 2.82 10.97
C LEU A 3 -12.21 2.18 12.02
N THR A 4 -12.76 1.36 12.92
CA THR A 4 -12.01 0.77 14.03
C THR A 4 -11.88 -0.75 13.92
N SER A 5 -12.73 -1.38 13.11
CA SER A 5 -12.75 -2.84 12.96
C SER A 5 -13.38 -3.27 11.62
N PHE A 6 -13.24 -4.55 11.28
CA PHE A 6 -13.90 -5.13 10.11
C PHE A 6 -15.43 -5.10 10.21
N GLU A 7 -15.99 -5.10 11.43
CA GLU A 7 -17.44 -5.05 11.67
C GLU A 7 -18.05 -3.71 11.22
N ASP A 8 -17.26 -2.63 11.26
CA ASP A 8 -17.70 -1.30 10.81
C ASP A 8 -17.84 -1.19 9.29
N ILE A 9 -17.26 -2.16 8.54
CA ILE A 9 -17.30 -2.16 7.08
C ILE A 9 -18.68 -2.65 6.63
N THR A 10 -19.37 -1.83 5.87
CA THR A 10 -20.74 -2.10 5.42
C THR A 10 -20.81 -2.30 3.91
N LYS A 11 -21.98 -2.68 3.38
CA LYS A 11 -22.25 -2.84 1.94
C LYS A 11 -22.04 -1.54 1.13
N SER A 12 -21.89 -0.39 1.79
CA SER A 12 -21.53 0.87 1.10
C SER A 12 -20.05 0.91 0.67
N SER A 13 -19.19 0.08 1.29
CA SER A 13 -17.78 -0.03 0.96
C SER A 13 -17.58 -0.98 -0.23
N ARG A 14 -17.98 -0.53 -1.42
CA ARG A 14 -17.89 -1.33 -2.65
C ARG A 14 -16.49 -1.39 -3.26
N HIS A 15 -15.58 -0.55 -2.83
CA HIS A 15 -14.20 -0.47 -3.28
C HIS A 15 -13.30 -0.48 -2.06
N ILE A 16 -12.50 -1.54 -1.91
CA ILE A 16 -11.57 -1.72 -0.79
C ILE A 16 -10.15 -1.82 -1.34
N PHE A 17 -9.27 -0.95 -0.86
CA PHE A 17 -7.86 -0.88 -1.21
C PHE A 17 -7.03 -1.44 -0.05
N LEU A 18 -6.24 -2.47 -0.31
CA LEU A 18 -5.30 -3.03 0.64
C LEU A 18 -3.97 -2.30 0.52
N SER A 19 -3.57 -1.58 1.56
CA SER A 19 -2.29 -0.88 1.65
C SER A 19 -1.36 -1.68 2.54
N PRO A 20 -0.23 -2.20 2.07
CA PRO A 20 0.76 -2.79 2.97
C PRO A 20 1.15 -1.84 4.09
N HIS A 21 1.63 -0.65 3.76
CA HIS A 21 1.94 0.42 4.71
C HIS A 21 1.02 1.63 4.50
N PHE A 22 1.24 2.69 5.25
CA PHE A 22 0.37 3.87 5.26
C PHE A 22 0.32 4.63 3.93
N ASP A 23 1.42 4.74 3.22
CA ASP A 23 1.60 5.57 2.02
C ASP A 23 1.32 4.84 0.69
N ASP A 24 1.39 3.50 0.66
CA ASP A 24 1.40 2.71 -0.57
C ASP A 24 0.20 2.97 -1.48
N VAL A 25 -1.02 2.95 -0.93
CA VAL A 25 -2.24 3.16 -1.72
C VAL A 25 -2.33 4.60 -2.22
N VAL A 26 -1.97 5.60 -1.42
CA VAL A 26 -2.04 7.00 -1.87
C VAL A 26 -0.97 7.27 -2.93
N TYR A 27 0.22 6.70 -2.76
CA TYR A 27 1.28 6.79 -3.77
C TYR A 27 0.91 6.08 -5.07
N SER A 28 0.27 4.91 -5.01
CA SER A 28 -0.04 4.08 -6.20
C SER A 28 -1.39 4.39 -6.83
N CYS A 29 -2.42 4.66 -6.01
CA CYS A 29 -3.84 4.71 -6.39
C CYS A 29 -4.57 5.99 -5.97
N GLY A 30 -3.84 7.01 -5.48
CA GLY A 30 -4.45 8.24 -4.95
C GLY A 30 -5.36 8.96 -5.93
N GLY A 31 -5.06 8.89 -7.22
CA GLY A 31 -5.91 9.41 -8.29
C GLY A 31 -7.24 8.65 -8.40
N SER A 32 -7.19 7.31 -8.40
CA SER A 32 -8.39 6.47 -8.42
C SER A 32 -9.26 6.67 -7.19
N LEU A 33 -8.66 6.81 -5.99
CA LEU A 33 -9.39 7.16 -4.78
C LEU A 33 -10.16 8.48 -4.97
N ALA A 34 -9.48 9.52 -5.47
CA ALA A 34 -10.07 10.83 -5.69
C ALA A 34 -11.18 10.80 -6.77
N VAL A 35 -10.97 10.05 -7.86
CA VAL A 35 -11.99 9.81 -8.90
C VAL A 35 -13.23 9.14 -8.30
N GLN A 36 -13.06 8.13 -7.46
CA GLN A 36 -14.17 7.44 -6.81
C GLN A 36 -14.94 8.37 -5.87
N VAL A 37 -14.24 9.15 -5.04
CA VAL A 37 -14.87 10.13 -4.15
C VAL A 37 -15.62 11.20 -4.94
N ASN A 38 -15.03 11.72 -6.03
CA ASN A 38 -15.67 12.69 -6.90
C ASN A 38 -16.97 12.15 -7.54
N ASN A 39 -17.04 10.82 -7.74
CA ASN A 39 -18.24 10.12 -8.21
C ASN A 39 -19.18 9.67 -7.05
N ALA A 40 -19.07 10.28 -5.88
CA ALA A 40 -19.86 10.00 -4.69
C ALA A 40 -19.76 8.54 -4.18
N LEU A 41 -18.72 7.82 -4.55
CA LEU A 41 -18.38 6.54 -3.96
C LEU A 41 -17.64 6.75 -2.62
N ARG A 42 -17.60 5.69 -1.82
CA ARG A 42 -16.93 5.70 -0.51
C ARG A 42 -15.83 4.63 -0.48
N PRO A 43 -14.68 4.88 -1.14
CA PRO A 43 -13.58 3.94 -1.09
C PRO A 43 -13.05 3.79 0.34
N LEU A 44 -12.63 2.59 0.68
CA LEU A 44 -12.04 2.25 1.96
C LEU A 44 -10.58 1.82 1.73
N VAL A 45 -9.65 2.41 2.45
CA VAL A 45 -8.26 1.95 2.50
C VAL A 45 -8.07 1.14 3.79
N ILE A 46 -7.58 -0.09 3.67
CA ILE A 46 -7.19 -0.94 4.80
C ILE A 46 -5.66 -1.00 4.81
N THR A 47 -5.04 -0.29 5.76
CA THR A 47 -3.60 -0.38 5.99
C THR A 47 -3.31 -1.60 6.85
N VAL A 48 -2.56 -2.57 6.29
CA VAL A 48 -2.35 -3.87 6.91
C VAL A 48 -1.32 -3.78 8.04
N PHE A 49 -0.13 -3.28 7.74
CA PHE A 49 0.97 -3.20 8.71
C PHE A 49 1.01 -1.83 9.40
N GLY A 50 -0.12 -1.49 10.01
CA GLY A 50 -0.32 -0.24 10.75
C GLY A 50 -0.16 -0.38 12.26
N GLY A 51 0.23 -1.56 12.77
CA GLY A 51 0.30 -1.88 14.21
C GLY A 51 1.35 -1.07 14.95
N ILE A 52 0.99 -0.60 16.15
CA ILE A 52 1.92 0.12 17.04
C ILE A 52 2.74 -0.90 17.82
N PRO A 53 4.08 -0.89 17.70
CA PRO A 53 4.93 -1.76 18.50
C PRO A 53 4.79 -1.51 19.99
N SER A 54 5.08 -2.55 20.80
CA SER A 54 5.09 -2.39 22.26
C SER A 54 6.11 -1.34 22.71
N SER A 55 5.79 -0.63 23.77
CA SER A 55 6.72 0.32 24.39
C SER A 55 7.99 -0.42 24.84
N GLY A 56 9.15 0.14 24.48
CA GLY A 56 10.45 -0.45 24.84
C GLY A 56 10.96 -1.50 23.84
N LEU A 57 10.32 -1.66 22.68
CA LEU A 57 10.89 -2.48 21.61
C LEU A 57 12.28 -1.94 21.22
N GLU A 58 13.31 -2.76 21.35
CA GLU A 58 14.65 -2.44 20.87
C GLU A 58 14.68 -2.56 19.33
N LEU A 59 15.06 -1.46 18.69
CA LEU A 59 15.22 -1.46 17.23
C LEU A 59 16.46 -2.25 16.83
N SER A 60 16.34 -3.07 15.81
CA SER A 60 17.53 -3.59 15.13
C SER A 60 18.36 -2.42 14.54
N PRO A 61 19.67 -2.61 14.32
CA PRO A 61 20.48 -1.55 13.69
C PRO A 61 19.89 -1.08 12.33
N TYR A 62 19.31 -1.99 11.57
CA TYR A 62 18.68 -1.68 10.29
C TYR A 62 17.38 -0.88 10.46
N ALA A 63 16.51 -1.27 11.38
CA ALA A 63 15.30 -0.51 11.71
C ALA A 63 15.64 0.92 12.20
N PHE A 64 16.70 1.05 13.01
CA PHE A 64 17.18 2.35 13.45
C PHE A 64 17.66 3.24 12.29
N GLU A 65 18.40 2.68 11.31
CA GLU A 65 18.81 3.40 10.11
C GLU A 65 17.61 3.86 9.26
N ILE A 66 16.55 3.04 9.17
CA ILE A 66 15.31 3.44 8.51
C ILE A 66 14.63 4.58 9.26
N HIS A 67 14.51 4.49 10.60
CA HIS A 67 13.97 5.58 11.42
C HIS A 67 14.72 6.89 11.20
N LYS A 68 16.05 6.83 11.18
CA LYS A 68 16.89 8.01 10.92
C LYS A 68 16.59 8.65 9.58
N LYS A 69 16.43 7.84 8.52
CA LYS A 69 16.07 8.32 7.18
C LYS A 69 14.66 8.92 7.12
N MET A 70 13.76 8.46 7.95
CA MET A 70 12.41 9.03 8.10
C MET A 70 12.36 10.26 9.02
N GLY A 71 13.50 10.82 9.42
CA GLY A 71 13.57 11.97 10.34
C GLY A 71 13.29 11.61 11.80
N GLY A 72 13.18 10.35 12.15
CA GLY A 72 12.79 9.87 13.47
C GLY A 72 13.91 9.28 14.33
N ALA A 73 15.16 9.74 14.17
CA ALA A 73 16.33 9.21 14.90
C ALA A 73 16.18 9.23 16.43
N ASN A 74 15.35 10.11 16.96
CA ASN A 74 15.12 10.27 18.41
C ASN A 74 13.74 9.69 18.84
N LEU A 75 13.02 9.03 17.96
CA LEU A 75 11.72 8.44 18.26
C LEU A 75 11.86 6.95 18.52
N ASP A 76 11.13 6.45 19.51
CA ASP A 76 10.91 5.02 19.65
C ASP A 76 9.97 4.49 18.54
N ALA A 77 9.88 3.18 18.40
CA ALA A 77 9.07 2.54 17.38
C ALA A 77 7.58 2.93 17.46
N ALA A 78 7.03 3.00 18.66
CA ALA A 78 5.63 3.36 18.87
C ALA A 78 5.34 4.81 18.45
N SER A 79 6.21 5.75 18.80
CA SER A 79 6.10 7.16 18.40
C SER A 79 6.25 7.34 16.91
N MET A 80 7.15 6.58 16.25
CA MET A 80 7.31 6.61 14.79
C MET A 80 6.01 6.17 14.10
N VAL A 81 5.44 5.04 14.50
CA VAL A 81 4.19 4.55 13.90
C VAL A 81 3.03 5.51 14.20
N ALA A 82 2.96 6.07 15.41
CA ALA A 82 1.93 7.06 15.75
C ALA A 82 2.02 8.32 14.87
N ASN A 83 3.23 8.75 14.51
CA ASN A 83 3.42 9.87 13.57
C ASN A 83 3.00 9.49 12.15
N ARG A 84 3.36 8.30 11.67
CA ARG A 84 2.92 7.80 10.35
C ARG A 84 1.40 7.65 10.27
N ARG A 85 0.73 7.22 11.35
CA ARG A 85 -0.75 7.20 11.44
C ARG A 85 -1.35 8.59 11.28
N LYS A 86 -0.72 9.65 11.82
CA LYS A 86 -1.19 11.04 11.63
C LYS A 86 -1.01 11.52 10.19
N GLU A 87 0.10 11.17 9.55
CA GLU A 87 0.33 11.48 8.14
C GLU A 87 -0.73 10.81 7.27
N ASP A 88 -0.99 9.51 7.49
CA ASP A 88 -1.99 8.71 6.77
C ASP A 88 -3.41 9.27 6.96
N ALA A 89 -3.81 9.54 8.20
CA ALA A 89 -5.09 10.17 8.48
C ALA A 89 -5.24 11.50 7.72
N SER A 90 -4.20 12.34 7.73
CA SER A 90 -4.21 13.63 7.03
C SER A 90 -4.35 13.45 5.51
N ALA A 91 -3.65 12.48 4.92
CA ALA A 91 -3.69 12.20 3.49
C ALA A 91 -5.07 11.64 3.06
N LEU A 92 -5.60 10.66 3.80
CA LEU A 92 -6.87 10.03 3.48
C LEU A 92 -8.07 10.94 3.77
N ASP A 93 -8.00 11.78 4.81
CA ASP A 93 -9.01 12.82 5.06
C ASP A 93 -8.96 13.92 3.99
N TYR A 94 -7.77 14.28 3.47
CA TYR A 94 -7.65 15.21 2.35
C TYR A 94 -8.32 14.68 1.07
N ILE A 95 -8.17 13.37 0.77
CA ILE A 95 -8.86 12.71 -0.35
C ILE A 95 -10.35 12.50 -0.04
N GLN A 96 -10.76 12.50 1.22
CA GLN A 96 -12.09 12.13 1.73
C GLN A 96 -12.40 10.61 1.58
N ALA A 97 -11.39 9.76 1.63
CA ALA A 97 -11.54 8.32 1.69
C ALA A 97 -11.81 7.84 3.13
N ASN A 98 -12.44 6.67 3.25
CA ASN A 98 -12.51 5.97 4.53
C ASN A 98 -11.24 5.16 4.74
N TYR A 99 -10.87 4.89 6.01
CA TYR A 99 -9.69 4.09 6.29
C TYR A 99 -9.83 3.25 7.57
N LEU A 100 -9.10 2.14 7.60
CA LEU A 100 -8.95 1.22 8.72
C LEU A 100 -7.48 0.82 8.84
N TRP A 101 -6.91 0.88 10.02
CA TRP A 101 -5.58 0.35 10.32
C TRP A 101 -5.70 -0.98 11.04
N LEU A 102 -5.04 -2.02 10.50
CA LEU A 102 -4.89 -3.29 11.20
C LEU A 102 -3.66 -3.21 12.12
N ASP A 103 -3.59 -4.12 13.08
CA ASP A 103 -2.55 -4.09 14.12
C ASP A 103 -1.37 -5.03 13.84
N TYR A 104 -1.17 -5.45 12.57
CA TYR A 104 0.05 -6.16 12.20
C TYR A 104 1.24 -5.20 12.18
N LEU A 105 2.37 -5.66 12.74
CA LEU A 105 3.60 -4.86 12.79
C LEU A 105 4.30 -4.85 11.42
N ASP A 106 4.82 -3.69 11.02
CA ASP A 106 5.75 -3.55 9.89
C ASP A 106 6.95 -4.51 10.05
N ALA A 107 7.44 -5.07 8.96
CA ALA A 107 8.52 -6.05 8.90
C ALA A 107 9.76 -5.64 9.70
N ILE A 108 10.09 -4.35 9.72
CA ILE A 108 11.26 -3.83 10.44
C ILE A 108 11.17 -3.99 11.97
N TYR A 109 9.96 -4.25 12.49
CA TYR A 109 9.71 -4.41 13.93
C TYR A 109 9.48 -5.87 14.34
N ARG A 110 9.54 -6.83 13.38
CA ARG A 110 9.20 -8.22 13.67
C ARG A 110 10.43 -9.04 14.06
N GLY A 111 10.25 -9.85 15.10
CA GLY A 111 11.24 -10.80 15.61
C GLY A 111 12.22 -10.21 16.63
N ASN A 112 12.68 -11.08 17.52
CA ASN A 112 13.80 -10.82 18.41
C ASN A 112 14.61 -12.12 18.54
N PRO A 113 15.75 -12.22 17.80
CA PRO A 113 16.35 -11.20 16.90
C PRO A 113 15.47 -10.88 15.69
N ALA A 114 15.67 -9.68 15.11
CA ALA A 114 14.88 -9.20 13.97
C ALA A 114 14.89 -10.18 12.79
N TYR A 115 13.73 -10.45 12.19
CA TYR A 115 13.60 -11.38 11.04
C TYR A 115 14.25 -10.82 9.78
N TYR A 116 14.19 -9.50 9.60
CA TYR A 116 14.68 -8.79 8.42
C TYR A 116 15.73 -7.73 8.79
N PRO A 117 16.94 -8.15 9.27
CA PRO A 117 17.94 -7.23 9.82
C PRO A 117 18.75 -6.46 8.77
N ARG A 118 18.39 -6.54 7.49
CA ARG A 118 19.08 -5.86 6.38
C ARG A 118 18.18 -5.74 5.15
N ARG A 119 18.55 -4.82 4.25
CA ARG A 119 17.75 -4.47 3.08
C ARG A 119 17.43 -5.66 2.17
N GLU A 120 18.41 -6.52 1.90
CA GLU A 120 18.27 -7.64 0.96
C GLU A 120 17.28 -8.73 1.46
N LEU A 121 17.08 -8.81 2.77
CA LEU A 121 16.07 -9.69 3.37
C LEU A 121 14.70 -9.03 3.41
N LEU A 122 14.64 -7.70 3.57
CA LEU A 122 13.39 -6.95 3.56
C LEU A 122 12.84 -6.77 2.15
N MET A 123 13.73 -6.48 1.18
CA MET A 123 13.42 -6.22 -0.22
C MET A 123 13.94 -7.37 -1.08
N GLY A 124 13.08 -8.27 -1.53
CA GLY A 124 13.45 -9.41 -2.37
C GLY A 124 13.78 -10.70 -1.62
N GLY A 125 13.75 -10.70 -0.28
CA GLY A 125 13.88 -11.92 0.52
C GLY A 125 12.65 -12.80 0.47
N GLU A 126 12.75 -13.96 1.12
CA GLU A 126 11.61 -14.85 1.38
C GLU A 126 10.90 -14.42 2.67
N VAL A 127 9.58 -14.63 2.72
CA VAL A 127 8.80 -14.40 3.94
C VAL A 127 9.30 -15.35 5.03
N HIS A 128 9.70 -14.79 6.18
CA HIS A 128 10.21 -15.58 7.30
C HIS A 128 9.15 -16.59 7.78
N PRO A 129 9.52 -17.84 8.14
CA PRO A 129 8.55 -18.86 8.55
C PRO A 129 7.61 -18.42 9.69
N ALA A 130 8.06 -17.58 10.61
CA ALA A 130 7.23 -17.03 11.68
C ALA A 130 6.14 -16.07 11.18
N ASP A 131 6.30 -15.47 9.99
CA ASP A 131 5.34 -14.54 9.39
C ASP A 131 4.29 -15.24 8.51
N ILE A 132 4.45 -16.56 8.26
CA ILE A 132 3.44 -17.35 7.52
C ILE A 132 2.06 -17.29 8.23
N GLU A 133 2.06 -17.17 9.55
CA GLU A 133 0.82 -17.07 10.32
C GLU A 133 0.11 -15.73 10.07
N ILE A 134 0.87 -14.65 9.88
CA ILE A 134 0.30 -13.34 9.50
C ILE A 134 -0.41 -13.45 8.14
N ASP A 135 0.25 -14.07 7.14
CA ASP A 135 -0.35 -14.31 5.82
C ASP A 135 -1.66 -15.08 5.92
N LYS A 136 -1.67 -16.18 6.69
CA LYS A 136 -2.87 -17.01 6.86
C LYS A 136 -4.02 -16.27 7.54
N GLN A 137 -3.73 -15.54 8.64
CA GLN A 137 -4.73 -14.79 9.38
C GLN A 137 -5.30 -13.63 8.55
N LEU A 138 -4.43 -12.90 7.86
CA LEU A 138 -4.85 -11.83 6.95
C LEU A 138 -5.77 -12.39 5.86
N ALA A 139 -5.34 -13.44 5.16
CA ALA A 139 -6.12 -14.09 4.11
C ALA A 139 -7.48 -14.57 4.63
N GLN A 140 -7.54 -15.21 5.80
CA GLN A 140 -8.80 -15.66 6.40
C GLN A 140 -9.73 -14.48 6.71
N ASN A 141 -9.22 -13.41 7.28
CA ASN A 141 -10.00 -12.21 7.61
C ASN A 141 -10.57 -11.57 6.34
N LEU A 142 -9.75 -11.44 5.29
CA LEU A 142 -10.18 -10.87 4.02
C LEU A 142 -11.21 -11.73 3.30
N VAL A 143 -11.05 -13.07 3.30
CA VAL A 143 -12.03 -14.01 2.74
C VAL A 143 -13.36 -13.91 3.49
N THR A 144 -13.33 -13.89 4.83
CA THR A 144 -14.54 -13.72 5.65
C THR A 144 -15.25 -12.39 5.35
N LEU A 145 -14.48 -11.32 5.16
CA LEU A 145 -15.04 -10.02 4.76
C LEU A 145 -15.63 -10.07 3.36
N HIS A 146 -14.98 -10.74 2.41
CA HIS A 146 -15.48 -10.91 1.05
C HIS A 146 -16.79 -11.71 1.03
N GLU A 147 -16.90 -12.81 1.78
CA GLU A 147 -18.12 -13.61 1.89
C GLU A 147 -19.30 -12.78 2.42
N ARG A 148 -19.03 -11.80 3.30
CA ARG A 148 -20.04 -10.85 3.80
C ARG A 148 -20.38 -9.76 2.78
N LEU A 149 -19.42 -9.40 1.92
CA LEU A 149 -19.49 -8.30 0.94
C LEU A 149 -19.08 -8.78 -0.47
N PRO A 150 -19.83 -9.70 -1.10
CA PRO A 150 -19.41 -10.38 -2.34
C PRO A 150 -19.31 -9.44 -3.56
N ASP A 151 -20.02 -8.31 -3.53
CA ASP A 151 -20.01 -7.33 -4.64
C ASP A 151 -18.83 -6.33 -4.56
N THR A 152 -17.91 -6.51 -3.60
CA THR A 152 -16.77 -5.62 -3.40
C THR A 152 -15.71 -5.83 -4.50
N VAL A 153 -15.22 -4.73 -5.05
CA VAL A 153 -14.01 -4.69 -5.86
C VAL A 153 -12.82 -4.43 -4.93
N TRP A 154 -11.86 -5.33 -4.98
CA TRP A 154 -10.65 -5.27 -4.19
C TRP A 154 -9.49 -4.71 -5.01
N TYR A 155 -8.65 -3.91 -4.37
CA TYR A 155 -7.42 -3.42 -4.95
C TYR A 155 -6.28 -3.84 -4.03
N ALA A 156 -5.24 -4.48 -4.57
CA ALA A 156 -4.12 -5.00 -3.80
C ALA A 156 -2.80 -4.71 -4.51
N PRO A 157 -1.66 -4.70 -3.80
CA PRO A 157 -0.37 -4.50 -4.43
C PRO A 157 -0.04 -5.65 -5.38
N LEU A 158 0.61 -5.33 -6.50
CA LEU A 158 1.21 -6.33 -7.37
C LEU A 158 2.45 -6.97 -6.70
N GLY A 159 3.06 -6.26 -5.75
CA GLY A 159 4.26 -6.67 -5.01
C GLY A 159 5.55 -6.38 -5.77
N ILE A 160 5.57 -5.33 -6.60
CA ILE A 160 6.79 -4.84 -7.26
C ILE A 160 7.77 -4.36 -6.20
N GLY A 161 9.09 -4.60 -6.39
CA GLY A 161 10.12 -4.30 -5.40
C GLY A 161 10.25 -5.35 -4.30
N ARG A 162 9.31 -6.32 -4.24
CA ARG A 162 9.36 -7.52 -3.39
C ARG A 162 9.59 -7.22 -1.90
N HIS A 163 9.08 -6.10 -1.40
CA HIS A 163 9.06 -5.87 0.04
C HIS A 163 8.24 -6.99 0.73
N ILE A 164 8.74 -7.55 1.82
CA ILE A 164 8.11 -8.69 2.51
C ILE A 164 6.63 -8.43 2.81
N ASP A 165 6.27 -7.27 3.29
CA ASP A 165 4.89 -6.92 3.62
C ASP A 165 4.00 -6.85 2.38
N HIS A 166 4.53 -6.35 1.25
CA HIS A 166 3.82 -6.37 -0.03
C HIS A 166 3.62 -7.79 -0.54
N GLN A 167 4.60 -8.68 -0.36
CA GLN A 167 4.46 -10.09 -0.71
C GLN A 167 3.35 -10.77 0.10
N ILE A 168 3.26 -10.50 1.41
CA ILE A 168 2.20 -11.04 2.28
C ILE A 168 0.83 -10.54 1.84
N VAL A 169 0.66 -9.22 1.58
CA VAL A 169 -0.63 -8.67 1.13
C VAL A 169 -1.00 -9.19 -0.26
N CYS A 170 -0.04 -9.32 -1.18
CA CYS A 170 -0.25 -9.90 -2.51
C CYS A 170 -0.69 -11.37 -2.40
N SER A 171 -0.05 -12.17 -1.53
CA SER A 171 -0.43 -13.57 -1.25
C SER A 171 -1.85 -13.67 -0.68
N ALA A 172 -2.22 -12.80 0.26
CA ALA A 172 -3.58 -12.77 0.81
C ALA A 172 -4.62 -12.38 -0.26
N ALA A 173 -4.27 -11.47 -1.17
CA ALA A 173 -5.12 -11.09 -2.30
C ALA A 173 -5.30 -12.24 -3.32
N ASP A 174 -4.27 -13.06 -3.55
CA ASP A 174 -4.39 -14.26 -4.39
C ASP A 174 -5.44 -15.23 -3.84
N ARG A 175 -5.54 -15.37 -2.52
CA ARG A 175 -6.60 -16.20 -1.90
C ARG A 175 -7.99 -15.62 -2.09
N LEU A 176 -8.14 -14.28 -2.17
CA LEU A 176 -9.41 -13.65 -2.56
C LEU A 176 -9.76 -14.00 -4.02
N ILE A 177 -8.77 -13.95 -4.93
CA ILE A 177 -8.95 -14.34 -6.33
C ILE A 177 -9.42 -15.78 -6.43
N GLN A 178 -8.79 -16.71 -5.71
CA GLN A 178 -9.16 -18.12 -5.67
C GLN A 178 -10.58 -18.35 -5.12
N ARG A 179 -11.14 -17.40 -4.38
CA ARG A 179 -12.53 -17.40 -3.90
C ARG A 179 -13.51 -16.67 -4.80
N GLY A 180 -13.07 -16.25 -5.99
CA GLY A 180 -13.88 -15.57 -6.99
C GLY A 180 -14.09 -14.07 -6.76
N ALA A 181 -13.32 -13.45 -5.87
CA ALA A 181 -13.38 -12.02 -5.66
C ALA A 181 -12.87 -11.25 -6.89
N ASN A 182 -13.49 -10.10 -7.17
CA ASN A 182 -13.00 -9.18 -8.19
C ASN A 182 -11.82 -8.39 -7.64
N VAL A 183 -10.61 -8.83 -7.95
CA VAL A 183 -9.35 -8.21 -7.49
C VAL A 183 -8.63 -7.52 -8.65
N LYS A 184 -8.18 -6.31 -8.41
CA LYS A 184 -7.32 -5.52 -9.29
C LYS A 184 -6.00 -5.26 -8.60
N LEU A 185 -4.90 -5.70 -9.20
CA LEU A 185 -3.56 -5.52 -8.66
C LEU A 185 -3.00 -4.18 -9.15
N TYR A 186 -2.63 -3.29 -8.23
CA TYR A 186 -2.03 -2.01 -8.56
C TYR A 186 -0.50 -2.09 -8.62
N GLU A 187 0.09 -1.21 -9.39
CA GLU A 187 1.54 -1.07 -9.50
C GLU A 187 2.09 -0.32 -8.29
N ASP A 188 3.01 -0.96 -7.57
CA ASP A 188 3.57 -0.45 -6.32
C ASP A 188 4.51 0.74 -6.59
N PHE A 189 4.04 1.95 -6.40
CA PHE A 189 4.85 3.16 -6.55
C PHE A 189 5.57 3.50 -5.23
N PRO A 190 6.89 3.81 -5.20
CA PRO A 190 7.71 4.14 -6.37
C PRO A 190 8.49 2.96 -6.99
N TYR A 191 8.36 1.73 -6.53
CA TYR A 191 9.15 0.58 -7.00
C TYR A 191 8.98 0.31 -8.50
N ILE A 192 7.81 0.62 -9.05
CA ILE A 192 7.51 0.52 -10.49
C ILE A 192 8.43 1.39 -11.37
N LEU A 193 9.11 2.37 -10.81
CA LEU A 193 10.02 3.25 -11.56
C LEU A 193 11.35 2.55 -11.92
N GLU A 194 11.66 1.40 -11.34
CA GLU A 194 12.80 0.58 -11.71
C GLU A 194 12.55 -0.09 -13.06
N GLU A 195 13.51 0.04 -13.97
CA GLU A 195 13.40 -0.53 -15.32
C GLU A 195 13.27 -2.06 -15.27
N GLY A 196 12.27 -2.60 -15.97
CA GLY A 196 11.99 -4.03 -16.00
C GLY A 196 11.26 -4.62 -14.81
N ALA A 197 11.07 -3.84 -13.73
CA ALA A 197 10.49 -4.35 -12.47
C ALA A 197 9.05 -4.89 -12.66
N LEU A 198 8.26 -4.29 -13.54
CA LEU A 198 6.91 -4.75 -13.85
C LEU A 198 6.93 -6.11 -14.55
N GLU A 199 7.71 -6.22 -15.61
CA GLU A 199 7.82 -7.43 -16.42
C GLU A 199 8.37 -8.60 -15.60
N GLU A 200 9.38 -8.34 -14.78
CA GLU A 200 9.94 -9.32 -13.85
C GLU A 200 8.85 -9.80 -12.90
N ARG A 201 8.10 -8.88 -12.29
CA ARG A 201 7.05 -9.24 -11.33
C ARG A 201 5.88 -10.01 -11.96
N LEU A 202 5.41 -9.61 -13.14
CA LEU A 202 4.35 -10.34 -13.84
C LEU A 202 4.81 -11.76 -14.23
N ASN A 203 6.06 -11.92 -14.64
CA ASN A 203 6.64 -13.24 -14.96
C ASN A 203 6.74 -14.14 -13.71
N GLU A 204 7.13 -13.57 -12.54
CA GLU A 204 7.18 -14.31 -11.28
C GLU A 204 5.81 -14.80 -10.81
N LEU A 205 4.79 -13.96 -10.92
CA LEU A 205 3.42 -14.32 -10.54
C LEU A 205 2.86 -15.42 -11.46
N GLY A 206 3.36 -15.50 -12.68
CA GLY A 206 2.85 -16.44 -13.69
C GLY A 206 1.41 -16.12 -14.11
N GLY A 207 0.89 -16.91 -15.07
CA GLY A 207 -0.47 -16.70 -15.55
C GLY A 207 -0.58 -15.56 -16.56
N THR A 208 -1.82 -15.14 -16.82
CA THR A 208 -2.15 -14.08 -17.77
C THR A 208 -2.83 -12.93 -17.04
N PHE A 209 -2.32 -11.73 -17.27
CA PHE A 209 -2.87 -10.51 -16.68
C PHE A 209 -3.35 -9.55 -17.77
N GLU A 210 -4.50 -8.95 -17.56
CA GLU A 210 -5.02 -7.89 -18.43
C GLU A 210 -4.88 -6.53 -17.76
N PRO A 211 -4.30 -5.54 -18.48
CA PRO A 211 -4.23 -4.18 -17.97
C PRO A 211 -5.60 -3.50 -18.02
N ALA A 212 -5.97 -2.84 -16.93
CA ALA A 212 -7.10 -1.93 -16.85
C ALA A 212 -6.59 -0.54 -16.43
N PHE A 213 -7.23 0.50 -16.92
CA PHE A 213 -6.77 1.88 -16.73
C PHE A 213 -7.85 2.73 -16.10
N VAL A 214 -7.43 3.64 -15.22
CA VAL A 214 -8.27 4.71 -14.69
C VAL A 214 -7.65 6.05 -15.12
N GLU A 215 -8.42 6.82 -15.88
CA GLU A 215 -8.07 8.20 -16.23
C GLU A 215 -8.30 9.07 -15.00
N MET A 216 -7.24 9.81 -14.57
CA MET A 216 -7.29 10.58 -13.33
C MET A 216 -6.66 11.98 -13.46
N SER A 217 -6.56 12.51 -14.69
CA SER A 217 -5.86 13.79 -14.97
C SER A 217 -6.36 14.94 -14.13
N GLU A 218 -7.69 15.07 -13.96
CA GLU A 218 -8.30 16.10 -13.12
C GLU A 218 -8.01 15.87 -11.61
N MET A 219 -7.76 14.64 -11.22
CA MET A 219 -7.52 14.26 -9.83
C MET A 219 -6.02 14.14 -9.49
N LEU A 220 -5.13 14.25 -10.48
CA LEU A 220 -3.68 14.20 -10.27
C LEU A 220 -3.18 15.22 -9.23
N PRO A 221 -3.65 16.48 -9.20
CA PRO A 221 -3.27 17.42 -8.16
C PRO A 221 -3.62 16.92 -6.75
N ILE A 222 -4.80 16.27 -6.59
CA ILE A 222 -5.23 15.72 -5.29
C ILE A 222 -4.30 14.59 -4.87
N ARG A 223 -3.95 13.65 -5.78
CA ARG A 223 -2.99 12.58 -5.52
C ARG A 223 -1.65 13.14 -5.06
N ILE A 224 -1.10 14.13 -5.78
CA ILE A 224 0.20 14.74 -5.47
C ILE A 224 0.19 15.43 -4.11
N GLU A 225 -0.86 16.22 -3.81
CA GLU A 225 -0.97 16.93 -2.54
C GLU A 225 -1.12 15.94 -1.36
N ALA A 226 -1.99 14.93 -1.50
CA ALA A 226 -2.16 13.88 -0.49
C ALA A 226 -0.86 13.10 -0.26
N SER A 227 -0.16 12.71 -1.34
CA SER A 227 1.15 12.04 -1.27
C SER A 227 2.18 12.89 -0.52
N GLY A 228 2.14 14.20 -0.69
CA GLY A 228 3.02 15.15 0.00
C GLY A 228 2.78 15.27 1.51
N LEU A 229 1.71 14.72 2.04
CA LEU A 229 1.40 14.71 3.48
C LEU A 229 2.15 13.61 4.25
N TYR A 230 2.67 12.59 3.55
CA TYR A 230 3.57 11.59 4.14
C TYR A 230 4.99 12.12 4.25
N THR A 231 5.20 13.15 5.06
CA THR A 231 6.45 13.89 5.14
C THR A 231 7.64 13.01 5.49
N SER A 232 7.44 12.01 6.37
CA SER A 232 8.48 11.04 6.74
C SER A 232 8.91 10.15 5.57
N GLN A 233 8.05 9.96 4.56
CA GLN A 233 8.29 9.07 3.41
C GLN A 233 8.75 9.83 2.16
N VAL A 234 8.35 11.09 2.02
CA VAL A 234 8.74 11.92 0.86
C VAL A 234 10.26 12.07 0.74
N GLU A 235 10.93 12.33 1.86
CA GLU A 235 12.40 12.45 1.85
C GLU A 235 13.07 11.11 1.58
N LEU A 236 12.56 10.03 2.20
CA LEU A 236 13.08 8.67 2.06
C LEU A 236 12.98 8.16 0.63
N ASN A 237 11.81 8.33 -0.01
CA ASN A 237 11.50 7.72 -1.30
C ASN A 237 11.85 8.63 -2.49
N PHE A 238 11.82 9.95 -2.30
CA PHE A 238 11.92 10.90 -3.42
C PHE A 238 12.98 12.01 -3.20
N GLY A 239 13.57 12.08 -2.01
CA GLY A 239 14.50 13.14 -1.62
C GLY A 239 13.83 14.49 -1.33
N ASN A 240 12.76 14.85 -2.05
CA ASN A 240 11.94 16.03 -1.78
C ASN A 240 10.60 16.00 -2.52
N ARG A 241 9.69 16.90 -2.11
CA ARG A 241 8.33 17.00 -2.68
C ARG A 241 8.30 17.37 -4.18
N ALA A 242 9.24 18.21 -4.63
CA ALA A 242 9.30 18.61 -6.05
C ALA A 242 9.66 17.43 -6.94
N ASN A 243 10.60 16.58 -6.52
CA ASN A 243 10.96 15.37 -7.23
C ASN A 243 9.84 14.34 -7.20
N MET A 244 9.18 14.15 -6.04
CA MET A 244 7.98 13.30 -5.93
C MET A 244 6.92 13.70 -6.97
N ARG A 245 6.56 14.99 -7.03
CA ARG A 245 5.61 15.52 -8.03
C ARG A 245 6.06 15.16 -9.44
N ARG A 246 7.30 15.49 -9.80
CA ARG A 246 7.84 15.27 -11.14
C ARG A 246 7.74 13.79 -11.55
N VAL A 247 8.21 12.88 -10.71
CA VAL A 247 8.21 11.44 -11.06
C VAL A 247 6.79 10.86 -11.12
N MET A 248 5.85 11.35 -10.31
CA MET A 248 4.44 10.96 -10.40
C MET A 248 3.80 11.45 -11.71
N GLU A 249 4.03 12.71 -12.10
CA GLU A 249 3.54 13.27 -13.36
C GLU A 249 4.12 12.52 -14.56
N GLU A 250 5.44 12.32 -14.58
CA GLU A 250 6.13 11.60 -15.66
C GLU A 250 5.65 10.14 -15.78
N TYR A 251 5.54 9.42 -14.67
CA TYR A 251 5.10 8.04 -14.67
C TYR A 251 3.66 7.88 -15.18
N THR A 252 2.73 8.64 -14.61
CA THR A 252 1.30 8.52 -14.94
C THR A 252 0.98 8.97 -16.38
N HIS A 253 1.72 9.96 -16.89
CA HIS A 253 1.66 10.34 -18.30
C HIS A 253 2.30 9.29 -19.21
N GLY A 254 3.41 8.70 -18.77
CA GLY A 254 4.18 7.69 -19.53
C GLY A 254 3.43 6.38 -19.77
N ILE A 255 2.41 6.04 -18.95
CA ILE A 255 1.57 4.85 -19.17
C ILE A 255 0.90 4.90 -20.56
N ARG A 256 0.44 6.08 -20.98
CA ARG A 256 -0.09 6.35 -22.31
C ARG A 256 0.16 7.81 -22.68
N PRO A 257 1.28 8.14 -23.31
CA PRO A 257 1.69 9.52 -23.57
C PRO A 257 0.84 10.15 -24.71
N VAL A 258 -0.41 10.51 -24.36
CA VAL A 258 -1.35 11.17 -25.28
C VAL A 258 -1.82 12.46 -24.62
N GLN A 259 -1.44 13.60 -25.18
CA GLN A 259 -1.82 14.95 -24.70
C GLN A 259 -1.55 15.15 -23.19
N THR A 260 -2.58 15.53 -22.42
CA THR A 260 -2.51 15.80 -20.98
C THR A 260 -3.12 14.66 -20.15
N VAL A 261 -3.16 13.44 -20.70
CA VAL A 261 -3.77 12.29 -20.03
C VAL A 261 -2.81 11.69 -19.00
N HIS A 262 -3.30 11.52 -17.79
CA HIS A 262 -2.63 10.83 -16.71
C HIS A 262 -3.46 9.62 -16.28
N LEU A 263 -2.82 8.45 -16.20
CA LEU A 263 -3.47 7.18 -15.93
C LEU A 263 -2.89 6.52 -14.68
N GLU A 264 -3.71 5.73 -14.02
CA GLU A 264 -3.30 4.65 -13.12
C GLU A 264 -3.64 3.32 -13.79
N ARG A 265 -2.74 2.34 -13.68
CA ARG A 265 -2.88 1.03 -14.30
C ARG A 265 -3.02 -0.04 -13.25
N TYR A 266 -3.93 -0.96 -13.53
CA TYR A 266 -4.24 -2.13 -12.72
C TYR A 266 -4.12 -3.39 -13.57
N TRP A 267 -3.86 -4.50 -12.91
CA TRP A 267 -3.71 -5.81 -13.55
C TRP A 267 -4.78 -6.75 -13.00
N THR A 268 -5.55 -7.35 -13.90
CA THR A 268 -6.61 -8.30 -13.53
C THR A 268 -6.16 -9.69 -13.98
N PRO A 269 -6.05 -10.68 -13.06
CA PRO A 269 -5.79 -12.06 -13.43
C PRO A 269 -6.94 -12.62 -14.28
N ARG A 270 -6.59 -13.46 -15.28
CA ARG A 270 -7.55 -14.19 -16.09
C ARG A 270 -7.84 -15.58 -15.54
#